data_ba074d7147b9155f1c0b6871617d1e6c
#
_entry.id   ba074d7147b9155f1c0b6871617d1e6c
#
_cell.length_a   1.000
_cell.length_b   1.000
_cell.length_c   1.000
_cell.angle_alpha   90.00
_cell.angle_beta   90.00
_cell.angle_gamma   90.00
#
_symmetry.space_group_name_H-M   'P 1'
#
loop_
_entity.id
_entity.type
_entity.pdbx_description
1 polymer ?
#
loop_
_entity_poly.entity_id
_entity_poly.type
_entity_poly.pdbx_seq_one_letter_code
_entity_poly.pdbx_strand_id
1 'polypeptide(L)'
;MRIWAYGDDINTDMLFPGKYTYTCAKPDEIKPHLLEDLDPEFAKAVQPGDIIFAGKNFGCGSSREQPVVGLKAVGIEAIVAKSYARIFYRAAINQGLLLIECPEAVDAYARDMTQSSSIGIVSQSVTVQINLKESSVTVGTQTFKFPTLPPEILAIRDAGGLLEYTRAKLRRSGSRGQGSGGSGQTPRTPEPQNPRP
;
A
#
# COMPACT_ATOMS: atom_id res chain seq x y z
N MET A 1 14.52 11.06 -2.60
CA MET A 1 14.22 9.66 -2.25
C MET A 1 15.28 9.20 -1.27
N ARG A 2 14.88 8.74 -0.11
CA ARG A 2 15.74 8.15 0.92
C ARG A 2 15.41 6.67 1.05
N ILE A 3 16.36 5.91 1.60
CA ILE A 3 16.16 4.49 1.83
C ILE A 3 16.30 4.24 3.32
N TRP A 4 15.27 3.66 3.90
CA TRP A 4 15.20 3.26 5.29
C TRP A 4 15.46 1.77 5.38
N ALA A 5 16.51 1.33 6.06
CA ALA A 5 16.89 -0.07 6.11
C ALA A 5 16.67 -0.67 7.50
N TYR A 6 15.91 -1.77 7.53
CA TYR A 6 15.59 -2.49 8.76
C TYR A 6 15.87 -4.00 8.61
N GLY A 7 16.05 -4.67 9.74
CA GLY A 7 16.36 -6.10 9.81
C GLY A 7 15.16 -7.02 9.57
N ASP A 8 15.32 -8.25 10.03
CA ASP A 8 14.28 -9.28 10.04
C ASP A 8 13.23 -9.00 11.13
N ASP A 9 12.04 -9.61 11.01
CA ASP A 9 10.99 -9.65 12.01
C ASP A 9 10.49 -8.28 12.52
N ILE A 10 10.52 -7.27 11.65
CA ILE A 10 9.92 -5.98 11.99
C ILE A 10 8.42 -6.17 12.16
N ASN A 11 7.98 -6.15 13.41
CA ASN A 11 6.59 -6.41 13.77
C ASN A 11 5.73 -5.13 13.75
N THR A 12 4.42 -5.32 13.80
CA THR A 12 3.45 -4.22 13.73
C THR A 12 3.51 -3.27 14.93
N ASP A 13 4.01 -3.69 16.11
CA ASP A 13 4.21 -2.80 17.25
C ASP A 13 5.46 -1.93 17.07
N MET A 14 6.51 -2.44 16.41
CA MET A 14 7.67 -1.64 16.00
C MET A 14 7.30 -0.60 14.94
N LEU A 15 6.38 -0.94 14.02
CA LEU A 15 5.91 -0.01 12.98
C LEU A 15 4.99 1.06 13.56
N PHE A 16 4.13 0.69 14.51
CA PHE A 16 3.21 1.60 15.18
C PHE A 16 2.87 1.06 16.57
N PRO A 17 3.32 1.71 17.65
CA PRO A 17 3.19 1.19 19.01
C PRO A 17 1.75 0.93 19.42
N GLY A 18 1.50 -0.24 20.02
CA GLY A 18 0.17 -0.71 20.42
C GLY A 18 -0.56 0.21 21.39
N LYS A 19 0.18 1.01 22.18
CA LYS A 19 -0.38 2.01 23.12
C LYS A 19 -1.27 3.06 22.44
N TYR A 20 -1.08 3.30 21.15
CA TYR A 20 -1.86 4.28 20.39
C TYR A 20 -3.05 3.69 19.61
N THR A 21 -3.28 2.38 19.69
CA THR A 21 -4.31 1.68 18.88
C THR A 21 -5.70 2.27 19.02
N TYR A 22 -6.07 2.71 20.23
CA TYR A 22 -7.42 3.23 20.52
C TYR A 22 -7.50 4.75 20.52
N THR A 23 -6.39 5.46 20.42
CA THR A 23 -6.32 6.92 20.48
C THR A 23 -6.04 7.56 19.13
N CYS A 24 -5.37 6.84 18.22
CA CYS A 24 -5.01 7.33 16.89
C CYS A 24 -5.75 6.53 15.81
N ALA A 25 -6.76 7.14 15.20
CA ALA A 25 -7.55 6.52 14.13
C ALA A 25 -7.29 7.17 12.77
N LYS A 26 -6.96 8.45 12.74
CA LYS A 26 -6.74 9.20 11.50
C LYS A 26 -5.27 9.18 11.08
N PRO A 27 -4.98 9.24 9.78
CA PRO A 27 -3.60 9.25 9.28
C PRO A 27 -2.71 10.30 9.96
N ASP A 28 -3.20 11.51 10.17
CA ASP A 28 -2.41 12.59 10.77
C ASP A 28 -2.11 12.37 12.26
N GLU A 29 -2.93 11.58 12.96
CA GLU A 29 -2.71 11.16 14.35
C GLU A 29 -1.68 9.99 14.41
N ILE A 30 -1.61 9.17 13.36
CA ILE A 30 -0.73 8.01 13.27
C ILE A 30 0.71 8.40 12.88
N LYS A 31 0.86 9.33 11.93
CA LYS A 31 2.16 9.74 11.38
C LYS A 31 3.25 10.03 12.42
N PRO A 32 2.99 10.80 13.50
CA PRO A 32 4.03 11.16 14.47
C PRO A 32 4.59 9.97 15.25
N HIS A 33 3.86 8.87 15.30
CA HIS A 33 4.18 7.69 16.11
C HIS A 33 4.73 6.51 15.30
N LEU A 34 4.94 6.71 13.98
CA LEU A 34 5.52 5.67 13.14
C LEU A 34 6.96 5.39 13.55
N LEU A 35 7.26 4.11 13.74
CA LEU A 35 8.56 3.58 14.13
C LEU A 35 9.15 4.18 15.42
N GLU A 36 8.34 4.82 16.25
CA GLU A 36 8.76 5.55 17.46
C GLU A 36 9.68 4.70 18.36
N ASP A 37 9.34 3.42 18.55
CA ASP A 37 10.11 2.52 19.41
C ASP A 37 11.30 1.86 18.68
N LEU A 38 11.34 1.89 17.33
CA LEU A 38 12.40 1.29 16.52
C LEU A 38 13.39 2.34 16.00
N ASP A 39 12.88 3.44 15.49
CA ASP A 39 13.64 4.52 14.85
C ASP A 39 12.94 5.87 15.09
N PRO A 40 13.18 6.54 16.23
CA PRO A 40 12.53 7.79 16.60
C PRO A 40 12.76 8.95 15.61
N GLU A 41 13.75 8.83 14.73
CA GLU A 41 14.04 9.85 13.71
C GLU A 41 13.21 9.65 12.44
N PHE A 42 12.66 8.44 12.23
CA PHE A 42 11.88 8.14 11.03
C PHE A 42 10.73 9.13 10.81
N ALA A 43 9.83 9.26 11.77
CA ALA A 43 8.65 10.12 11.65
C ALA A 43 8.96 11.58 11.41
N LYS A 44 10.12 12.06 11.90
CA LYS A 44 10.60 13.44 11.73
C LYS A 44 11.24 13.70 10.37
N ALA A 45 11.88 12.68 9.80
CA ALA A 45 12.75 12.84 8.64
C ALA A 45 12.18 12.22 7.35
N VAL A 46 11.21 11.31 7.44
CA VAL A 46 10.60 10.65 6.28
C VAL A 46 9.99 11.66 5.30
N GLN A 47 10.17 11.41 4.01
CA GLN A 47 9.63 12.25 2.95
C GLN A 47 8.84 11.42 1.93
N PRO A 48 7.83 12.01 1.27
CA PRO A 48 7.15 11.34 0.17
C PRO A 48 8.12 10.87 -0.91
N GLY A 49 7.94 9.62 -1.34
CA GLY A 49 8.83 8.95 -2.30
C GLY A 49 9.97 8.17 -1.64
N ASP A 50 10.08 8.16 -0.31
CA ASP A 50 11.06 7.32 0.39
C ASP A 50 10.68 5.83 0.29
N ILE A 51 11.69 4.96 0.37
CA ILE A 51 11.56 3.51 0.26
C ILE A 51 12.06 2.84 1.54
N ILE A 52 11.39 1.78 1.96
CA ILE A 52 11.86 0.91 3.04
C ILE A 52 12.48 -0.35 2.44
N PHE A 53 13.69 -0.70 2.87
CA PHE A 53 14.32 -2.01 2.68
C PHE A 53 14.26 -2.79 3.98
N ALA A 54 13.81 -4.03 3.94
CA ALA A 54 13.66 -4.83 5.16
C ALA A 54 14.04 -6.30 4.96
N GLY A 55 14.32 -6.96 6.05
CA GLY A 55 14.62 -8.37 6.08
C GLY A 55 13.40 -9.27 5.89
N LYS A 56 13.44 -10.45 6.53
CA LYS A 56 12.36 -11.44 6.48
C LYS A 56 11.19 -11.05 7.37
N ASN A 57 9.99 -11.57 7.00
CA ASN A 57 8.79 -11.56 7.84
C ASN A 57 8.36 -10.13 8.26
N PHE A 58 8.51 -9.15 7.37
CA PHE A 58 8.13 -7.77 7.64
C PHE A 58 6.62 -7.64 7.89
N GLY A 59 6.26 -6.86 8.91
CA GLY A 59 4.86 -6.63 9.30
C GLY A 59 4.24 -7.80 10.07
N CYS A 60 5.04 -8.64 10.72
CA CYS A 60 4.53 -9.70 11.59
C CYS A 60 3.81 -9.12 12.82
N GLY A 61 3.06 -9.96 13.55
CA GLY A 61 2.35 -9.58 14.77
C GLY A 61 0.85 -9.38 14.54
N SER A 62 0.30 -8.24 14.92
CA SER A 62 -1.15 -8.02 14.94
C SER A 62 -1.71 -7.66 13.56
N SER A 63 -3.05 -7.80 13.41
CA SER A 63 -3.77 -7.47 12.18
C SER A 63 -4.21 -5.98 12.09
N ARG A 64 -3.60 -5.10 12.87
CA ARG A 64 -3.93 -3.67 12.86
C ARG A 64 -3.57 -3.02 11.52
N GLU A 65 -4.45 -2.15 11.04
CA GLU A 65 -4.23 -1.42 9.78
C GLU A 65 -3.41 -0.15 9.95
N GLN A 66 -3.33 0.42 11.16
CA GLN A 66 -2.63 1.68 11.44
C GLN A 66 -1.19 1.70 10.92
N PRO A 67 -0.36 0.64 11.08
CA PRO A 67 0.99 0.64 10.51
C PRO A 67 1.01 0.91 9.01
N VAL A 68 0.14 0.25 8.26
CA VAL A 68 0.05 0.42 6.80
C VAL A 68 -0.51 1.78 6.42
N VAL A 69 -1.57 2.21 7.09
CA VAL A 69 -2.20 3.53 6.89
C VAL A 69 -1.19 4.65 7.13
N GLY A 70 -0.41 4.53 8.20
CA GLY A 70 0.61 5.50 8.54
C GLY A 70 1.75 5.56 7.53
N LEU A 71 2.33 4.42 7.16
CA LEU A 71 3.41 4.34 6.16
C LEU A 71 2.97 4.92 4.81
N LYS A 72 1.74 4.62 4.38
CA LYS A 72 1.18 5.24 3.18
C LYS A 72 1.00 6.75 3.34
N ALA A 73 0.50 7.19 4.49
CA ALA A 73 0.19 8.60 4.74
C ALA A 73 1.44 9.50 4.82
N VAL A 74 2.59 8.96 5.24
CA VAL A 74 3.88 9.69 5.17
C VAL A 74 4.50 9.64 3.78
N GLY A 75 3.89 8.91 2.83
CA GLY A 75 4.29 8.87 1.43
C GLY A 75 5.39 7.86 1.11
N ILE A 76 5.49 6.77 1.88
CA ILE A 76 6.37 5.66 1.48
C ILE A 76 5.93 5.16 0.09
N GLU A 77 6.87 5.19 -0.87
CA GLU A 77 6.64 4.77 -2.27
C GLU A 77 6.53 3.25 -2.38
N ALA A 78 7.44 2.54 -1.73
CA ALA A 78 7.49 1.08 -1.74
C ALA A 78 8.18 0.53 -0.51
N ILE A 79 7.86 -0.71 -0.17
CA ILE A 79 8.64 -1.52 0.75
C ILE A 79 9.23 -2.67 -0.05
N VAL A 80 10.56 -2.83 -0.01
CA VAL A 80 11.29 -3.95 -0.61
C VAL A 80 11.78 -4.83 0.52
N ALA A 81 11.30 -6.07 0.58
CA ALA A 81 11.66 -6.97 1.68
C ALA A 81 12.01 -8.38 1.18
N LYS A 82 12.67 -9.16 2.05
CA LYS A 82 12.92 -10.58 1.76
C LYS A 82 11.66 -11.41 1.83
N SER A 83 10.73 -11.07 2.73
CA SER A 83 9.39 -11.66 2.82
C SER A 83 8.48 -10.83 3.72
N TYR A 84 7.18 -11.07 3.65
CA TYR A 84 6.16 -10.37 4.41
C TYR A 84 5.28 -11.31 5.21
N ALA A 85 4.78 -10.84 6.36
CA ALA A 85 3.67 -11.49 7.03
C ALA A 85 2.39 -11.35 6.19
N ARG A 86 1.64 -12.44 6.04
CA ARG A 86 0.48 -12.52 5.14
C ARG A 86 -0.61 -11.48 5.43
N ILE A 87 -0.85 -11.18 6.71
CA ILE A 87 -1.88 -10.21 7.11
C ILE A 87 -1.44 -8.80 6.69
N PHE A 88 -0.19 -8.42 6.98
CA PHE A 88 0.37 -7.14 6.58
C PHE A 88 0.35 -6.96 5.06
N TYR A 89 0.74 -7.99 4.31
CA TYR A 89 0.74 -7.98 2.85
C TYR A 89 -0.65 -7.65 2.28
N ARG A 90 -1.70 -8.30 2.79
CA ARG A 90 -3.08 -8.03 2.37
C ARG A 90 -3.54 -6.63 2.74
N ALA A 91 -3.25 -6.18 3.97
CA ALA A 91 -3.58 -4.82 4.40
C ALA A 91 -2.89 -3.76 3.54
N ALA A 92 -1.62 -3.98 3.18
CA ALA A 92 -0.85 -3.09 2.32
C ALA A 92 -1.45 -2.98 0.91
N ILE A 93 -1.83 -4.11 0.28
CA ILE A 93 -2.53 -4.10 -1.00
C ILE A 93 -3.85 -3.34 -0.90
N ASN A 94 -4.66 -3.60 0.14
CA ASN A 94 -5.93 -2.91 0.34
C ASN A 94 -5.77 -1.39 0.47
N GLN A 95 -4.70 -0.95 1.09
CA GLN A 95 -4.36 0.47 1.22
C GLN A 95 -3.64 1.04 -0.02
N GLY A 96 -3.25 0.21 -0.99
CA GLY A 96 -2.52 0.62 -2.18
C GLY A 96 -1.05 0.98 -1.92
N LEU A 97 -0.43 0.40 -0.88
CA LEU A 97 1.00 0.48 -0.63
C LEU A 97 1.73 -0.58 -1.45
N LEU A 98 2.78 -0.19 -2.15
CA LEU A 98 3.55 -1.09 -3.01
C LEU A 98 4.48 -1.97 -2.18
N LEU A 99 4.32 -3.28 -2.29
CA LEU A 99 5.20 -4.27 -1.69
C LEU A 99 5.94 -5.07 -2.77
N ILE A 100 7.25 -5.20 -2.62
CA ILE A 100 8.13 -5.93 -3.55
C ILE A 100 8.93 -6.96 -2.74
N GLU A 101 8.70 -8.23 -3.03
CA GLU A 101 9.51 -9.30 -2.49
C GLU A 101 10.71 -9.54 -3.41
N CYS A 102 11.91 -9.16 -2.93
CA CYS A 102 13.16 -9.27 -3.68
C CYS A 102 14.34 -9.47 -2.72
N PRO A 103 14.55 -10.70 -2.21
CA PRO A 103 15.61 -11.01 -1.25
C PRO A 103 17.00 -10.58 -1.73
N GLU A 104 17.29 -10.80 -3.00
CA GLU A 104 18.60 -10.50 -3.61
C GLU A 104 18.90 -9.00 -3.60
N ALA A 105 17.91 -8.16 -3.85
CA ALA A 105 18.06 -6.70 -3.80
C ALA A 105 18.31 -6.22 -2.36
N VAL A 106 17.61 -6.84 -1.38
CA VAL A 106 17.82 -6.54 0.05
C VAL A 106 19.22 -6.94 0.48
N ASP A 107 19.71 -8.13 0.07
CA ASP A 107 21.06 -8.59 0.38
C ASP A 107 22.15 -7.73 -0.28
N ALA A 108 21.91 -7.28 -1.51
CA ALA A 108 22.83 -6.38 -2.19
C ALA A 108 22.93 -5.04 -1.46
N TYR A 109 21.78 -4.46 -1.11
CA TYR A 109 21.73 -3.22 -0.35
C TYR A 109 22.42 -3.33 1.01
N ALA A 110 22.19 -4.42 1.76
CA ALA A 110 22.82 -4.66 3.04
C ALA A 110 24.35 -4.79 2.95
N ARG A 111 24.86 -5.40 1.88
CA ARG A 111 26.33 -5.50 1.63
C ARG A 111 26.97 -4.14 1.38
N ASP A 112 26.29 -3.29 0.60
CA ASP A 112 26.78 -1.94 0.32
C ASP A 112 26.75 -1.05 1.57
N MET A 113 25.83 -1.33 2.52
CA MET A 113 25.68 -0.60 3.77
C MET A 113 26.62 -1.06 4.88
N THR A 114 27.19 -2.28 4.84
CA THR A 114 28.13 -2.77 5.88
C THR A 114 29.43 -1.94 5.96
N GLN A 115 29.67 -1.07 5.00
CA GLN A 115 30.72 -0.05 5.10
C GLN A 115 30.31 1.21 5.87
N SER A 116 29.05 1.34 6.30
CA SER A 116 28.53 2.46 7.08
C SER A 116 27.70 1.94 8.25
N SER A 117 28.27 1.95 9.44
CA SER A 117 27.64 1.44 10.67
C SER A 117 26.50 2.35 11.12
N SER A 118 25.24 2.00 10.83
CA SER A 118 24.09 2.51 11.62
C SER A 118 22.79 1.83 11.23
N ILE A 119 22.07 1.27 12.20
CA ILE A 119 20.66 0.88 12.11
C ILE A 119 19.83 2.16 11.96
N GLY A 120 18.95 2.21 10.97
CA GLY A 120 17.98 3.32 10.82
C GLY A 120 18.47 4.55 10.06
N ILE A 121 19.55 4.52 9.27
CA ILE A 121 20.05 5.70 8.58
C ILE A 121 20.13 5.51 7.06
N VAL A 122 19.40 6.37 6.46
CA VAL A 122 19.49 7.00 5.16
C VAL A 122 20.90 6.98 4.56
N SER A 123 21.18 6.01 3.71
CA SER A 123 22.30 6.17 2.79
C SER A 123 21.85 6.96 1.56
N GLN A 124 22.37 8.15 1.41
CA GLN A 124 22.29 8.89 0.14
C GLN A 124 23.30 8.38 -0.91
N SER A 125 24.14 7.40 -0.54
CA SER A 125 25.25 6.93 -1.37
C SER A 125 24.85 5.81 -2.35
N VAL A 126 23.76 5.11 -2.11
CA VAL A 126 23.29 4.00 -3.00
C VAL A 126 22.05 4.45 -3.75
N THR A 127 22.14 4.48 -5.07
CA THR A 127 20.97 4.74 -5.93
C THR A 127 20.10 3.49 -6.01
N VAL A 128 18.80 3.64 -5.74
CA VAL A 128 17.81 2.57 -5.95
C VAL A 128 16.80 3.02 -6.99
N GLN A 129 16.45 2.13 -7.91
CA GLN A 129 15.41 2.36 -8.91
C GLN A 129 14.49 1.14 -8.98
N ILE A 130 13.19 1.39 -8.99
CA ILE A 130 12.16 0.36 -9.15
C ILE A 130 11.53 0.51 -10.52
N ASN A 131 11.61 -0.55 -11.34
CA ASN A 131 10.98 -0.62 -12.65
C ASN A 131 9.85 -1.66 -12.62
N LEU A 132 8.62 -1.22 -12.47
CA LEU A 132 7.46 -2.10 -12.39
C LEU A 132 7.12 -2.78 -13.73
N LYS A 133 7.45 -2.15 -14.88
CA LYS A 133 7.22 -2.74 -16.21
C LYS A 133 8.13 -3.94 -16.44
N GLU A 134 9.35 -3.83 -15.99
CA GLU A 134 10.34 -4.89 -16.12
C GLU A 134 10.43 -5.80 -14.89
N SER A 135 9.63 -5.54 -13.86
CA SER A 135 9.65 -6.24 -12.58
C SER A 135 11.07 -6.35 -12.02
N SER A 136 11.74 -5.18 -11.87
CA SER A 136 13.13 -5.13 -11.44
C SER A 136 13.40 -4.03 -10.43
N VAL A 137 14.36 -4.30 -9.53
CA VAL A 137 14.93 -3.34 -8.58
C VAL A 137 16.42 -3.24 -8.91
N THR A 138 16.89 -2.02 -9.15
CA THR A 138 18.32 -1.73 -9.32
C THR A 138 18.86 -1.13 -8.05
N VAL A 139 19.94 -1.69 -7.52
CA VAL A 139 20.68 -1.22 -6.34
C VAL A 139 22.10 -0.91 -6.77
N GLY A 140 22.50 0.35 -6.74
CA GLY A 140 23.77 0.78 -7.31
C GLY A 140 23.86 0.46 -8.80
N THR A 141 24.75 -0.46 -9.17
CA THR A 141 24.95 -0.94 -10.56
C THR A 141 24.30 -2.31 -10.82
N GLN A 142 23.73 -2.96 -9.83
CA GLN A 142 23.17 -4.31 -9.94
C GLN A 142 21.65 -4.28 -10.07
N THR A 143 21.10 -5.08 -10.98
CA THR A 143 19.66 -5.18 -11.22
C THR A 143 19.16 -6.57 -10.85
N PHE A 144 18.12 -6.61 -10.05
CA PHE A 144 17.49 -7.83 -9.55
C PHE A 144 16.05 -7.91 -10.03
N LYS A 145 15.59 -9.10 -10.41
CA LYS A 145 14.22 -9.35 -10.83
C LYS A 145 13.37 -9.78 -9.63
N PHE A 146 12.13 -9.34 -9.61
CA PHE A 146 11.13 -9.81 -8.67
C PHE A 146 9.91 -10.39 -9.41
N PRO A 147 9.08 -11.22 -8.76
CA PRO A 147 7.86 -11.76 -9.38
C PRO A 147 6.96 -10.65 -9.90
N THR A 148 6.53 -10.76 -11.15
CA THR A 148 5.64 -9.76 -11.77
C THR A 148 4.37 -9.60 -10.94
N LEU A 149 4.08 -8.36 -10.58
CA LEU A 149 2.87 -8.05 -9.82
C LEU A 149 1.63 -8.20 -10.71
N PRO A 150 0.56 -8.84 -10.23
CA PRO A 150 -0.70 -8.92 -10.96
C PRO A 150 -1.22 -7.53 -11.35
N PRO A 151 -1.78 -7.37 -12.58
CA PRO A 151 -2.30 -6.09 -13.05
C PRO A 151 -3.35 -5.48 -12.10
N GLU A 152 -4.12 -6.31 -11.42
CA GLU A 152 -5.13 -5.88 -10.44
C GLU A 152 -4.50 -5.19 -9.23
N ILE A 153 -3.36 -5.69 -8.75
CA ILE A 153 -2.62 -5.08 -7.62
C ILE A 153 -2.10 -3.69 -8.04
N LEU A 154 -1.55 -3.57 -9.24
CA LEU A 154 -1.12 -2.27 -9.77
C LEU A 154 -2.30 -1.31 -9.94
N ALA A 155 -3.44 -1.79 -10.45
CA ALA A 155 -4.64 -0.97 -10.61
C ALA A 155 -5.22 -0.51 -9.25
N ILE A 156 -5.18 -1.35 -8.21
CA ILE A 156 -5.57 -0.98 -6.84
C ILE A 156 -4.64 0.10 -6.29
N ARG A 157 -3.33 -0.07 -6.46
CA ARG A 157 -2.32 0.92 -6.05
C ARG A 157 -2.57 2.27 -6.74
N ASP A 158 -2.71 2.26 -8.06
CA ASP A 158 -2.88 3.47 -8.87
C ASP A 158 -4.20 4.21 -8.58
N ALA A 159 -5.23 3.46 -8.16
CA ALA A 159 -6.48 4.03 -7.67
C ALA A 159 -6.37 4.64 -6.25
N GLY A 160 -5.26 4.40 -5.54
CA GLY A 160 -5.08 4.85 -4.17
C GLY A 160 -5.58 3.87 -3.11
N GLY A 161 -5.90 2.63 -3.47
CA GLY A 161 -6.35 1.54 -2.61
C GLY A 161 -7.61 0.85 -3.11
N LEU A 162 -7.95 -0.27 -2.49
CA LEU A 162 -9.07 -1.14 -2.89
C LEU A 162 -10.41 -0.41 -2.85
N LEU A 163 -10.62 0.45 -1.86
CA LEU A 163 -11.87 1.20 -1.72
C LEU A 163 -12.10 2.13 -2.93
N GLU A 164 -11.09 2.92 -3.29
CA GLU A 164 -11.17 3.83 -4.42
C GLU A 164 -11.25 3.09 -5.76
N TYR A 165 -10.49 2.00 -5.90
CA TYR A 165 -10.59 1.10 -7.06
C TYR A 165 -12.01 0.56 -7.23
N THR A 166 -12.63 0.06 -6.15
CA THR A 166 -13.98 -0.47 -6.18
C THR A 166 -15.02 0.61 -6.50
N ARG A 167 -14.91 1.79 -5.90
CA ARG A 167 -15.78 2.93 -6.20
C ARG A 167 -15.70 3.33 -7.67
N ALA A 168 -14.50 3.40 -8.24
CA ALA A 168 -14.31 3.73 -9.66
C ALA A 168 -14.93 2.66 -10.58
N LYS A 169 -14.80 1.38 -10.22
CA LYS A 169 -15.37 0.26 -10.97
C LYS A 169 -16.90 0.27 -10.94
N LEU A 170 -17.52 0.53 -9.79
CA LEU A 170 -18.97 0.64 -9.65
C LEU A 170 -19.56 1.82 -10.42
N ARG A 171 -18.90 2.98 -10.42
CA ARG A 171 -19.32 4.15 -11.22
C ARG A 171 -19.33 3.83 -12.71
N ARG A 172 -18.33 3.11 -13.22
CA ARG A 172 -18.26 2.68 -14.63
C ARG A 172 -19.34 1.66 -15.01
N SER A 173 -19.73 0.76 -14.11
CA SER A 173 -20.80 -0.21 -14.36
C SER A 173 -22.20 0.42 -14.29
N GLY A 174 -22.44 1.38 -13.38
CA GLY A 174 -23.71 2.09 -13.26
C GLY A 174 -24.04 2.99 -14.45
N SER A 175 -23.02 3.57 -15.12
CA SER A 175 -23.23 4.40 -16.31
C SER A 175 -23.57 3.61 -17.58
N ARG A 176 -23.36 2.29 -17.61
CA ARG A 176 -23.75 1.40 -18.72
C ARG A 176 -25.23 0.94 -18.66
N GLY A 177 -25.93 1.17 -17.56
CA GLY A 177 -27.33 0.76 -17.37
C GLY A 177 -28.39 1.81 -17.73
N GLN A 178 -28.02 3.03 -18.14
CA GLN A 178 -28.99 4.11 -18.43
C GLN A 178 -29.22 4.37 -19.92
N GLY A 179 -28.94 3.41 -20.79
CA GLY A 179 -29.06 3.59 -22.25
C GLY A 179 -29.95 2.53 -22.92
N SER A 180 -31.21 2.30 -22.47
CA SER A 180 -32.28 1.72 -23.30
C SER A 180 -33.61 1.73 -22.53
N GLY A 181 -34.14 2.91 -22.21
CA GLY A 181 -35.53 3.11 -21.84
C GLY A 181 -36.33 3.39 -23.10
N GLY A 182 -36.67 2.34 -23.86
CA GLY A 182 -37.61 2.41 -24.94
C GLY A 182 -38.98 2.84 -24.42
N SER A 183 -39.53 3.88 -25.07
CA SER A 183 -40.90 4.36 -24.94
C SER A 183 -41.90 3.24 -25.20
N GLY A 184 -42.32 2.54 -24.16
CA GLY A 184 -43.45 1.62 -24.15
C GLY A 184 -44.72 2.41 -23.80
N GLN A 185 -45.48 2.80 -24.78
CA GLN A 185 -46.89 3.24 -24.63
C GLN A 185 -47.69 2.10 -24.00
N THR A 186 -48.20 2.29 -22.80
CA THR A 186 -49.21 1.43 -22.20
C THR A 186 -50.56 1.63 -22.92
N PRO A 187 -51.21 0.55 -23.41
CA PRO A 187 -52.60 0.68 -23.91
C PRO A 187 -53.53 0.98 -22.74
N ARG A 188 -54.35 2.04 -22.92
CA ARG A 188 -55.44 2.37 -21.99
C ARG A 188 -56.47 1.26 -22.04
N THR A 189 -56.75 0.62 -20.91
CA THR A 189 -57.90 -0.25 -20.68
C THR A 189 -59.17 0.62 -20.58
N PRO A 190 -60.32 0.29 -21.24
CA PRO A 190 -61.55 1.04 -21.10
C PRO A 190 -62.24 0.71 -19.76
N GLU A 191 -62.74 1.77 -19.15
CA GLU A 191 -63.46 1.81 -17.90
C GLU A 191 -64.81 1.09 -17.98
N PRO A 192 -65.24 0.25 -17.05
CA PRO A 192 -66.56 -0.40 -17.08
C PRO A 192 -67.66 0.63 -16.71
N GLN A 193 -68.62 0.79 -17.58
CA GLN A 193 -69.83 1.56 -17.33
C GLN A 193 -70.72 0.88 -16.28
N ASN A 194 -71.01 1.57 -15.22
CA ASN A 194 -71.93 1.16 -14.15
C ASN A 194 -73.38 1.50 -14.57
N PRO A 195 -74.34 0.57 -14.60
CA PRO A 195 -75.73 0.93 -14.79
C PRO A 195 -76.33 1.46 -13.48
N ARG A 196 -76.99 2.57 -13.54
CA ARG A 196 -77.90 3.09 -12.46
C ARG A 196 -79.31 2.63 -12.68
N PRO A 197 -80.07 2.69 -11.57
CA PRO A 197 -81.25 1.88 -11.27
C PRO A 197 -82.46 2.15 -12.07
#